data_8d4d6f7a6dc2a1c58e282ae7efb6d7a3
#
_entry.id   8d4d6f7a6dc2a1c58e282ae7efb6d7a3
#
_cell.length_a   1.000
_cell.length_b   1.000
_cell.length_c   1.000
_cell.angle_alpha   90.00
_cell.angle_beta   90.00
_cell.angle_gamma   90.00
#
_symmetry.space_group_name_H-M   'P 1'
#
loop_
_entity.id
_entity.type
_entity.pdbx_description
1 polymer ?
#
loop_
_entity_poly.entity_id
_entity_poly.type
_entity_poly.pdbx_seq_one_letter_code
_entity_poly.pdbx_strand_id
1 'polypeptide(L)'
;MGTGPKYKRILLKISGEALAGEQKTGLDFGVIGQVCDVIKTCTELGVQVGVVIGGGNFWRGVKNGEGRMARSRADHMGMLATVMNCLAVSDVMEQKGIPVRVQTAVEMSTFAEHYTWERAVAHLEEGKVVLFGAGSGCPYFSTDTAAVLRAAEIGADAILLAKNIDGVYSADPHVDPSAVKYDAITYDEVLAKHLAVMDLTATSLAMENDIPVVVFALADPQNIVRAVMGEPVGTVVTK
;
A
#
# COMPACT_ATOMS: atom_id res chain seq x y z
N MET A 1 27.26 -6.53 -8.44
CA MET A 1 25.85 -6.25 -8.08
C MET A 1 25.30 -5.32 -9.15
N GLY A 2 24.14 -5.60 -9.73
CA GLY A 2 23.58 -4.77 -10.81
C GLY A 2 23.30 -3.36 -10.30
N THR A 3 23.59 -2.35 -11.14
CA THR A 3 23.42 -0.93 -10.82
C THR A 3 21.97 -0.44 -10.95
N GLY A 4 20.99 -1.32 -11.20
CA GLY A 4 19.59 -0.98 -11.43
C GLY A 4 18.64 -1.52 -10.35
N PRO A 5 17.34 -1.11 -10.41
CA PRO A 5 16.34 -1.57 -9.46
C PRO A 5 16.14 -3.09 -9.53
N LYS A 6 15.88 -3.69 -8.38
CA LYS A 6 15.59 -5.13 -8.24
C LYS A 6 14.24 -5.49 -8.85
N TYR A 7 13.26 -4.59 -8.73
CA TYR A 7 11.89 -4.77 -9.18
C TYR A 7 11.58 -3.81 -10.33
N LYS A 8 10.89 -4.28 -11.36
CA LYS A 8 10.45 -3.48 -12.52
C LYS A 8 9.07 -2.88 -12.30
N ARG A 9 8.19 -3.63 -11.65
CA ARG A 9 6.82 -3.19 -11.32
C ARG A 9 6.53 -3.52 -9.87
N ILE A 10 6.11 -2.53 -9.10
CA ILE A 10 5.78 -2.69 -7.68
C ILE A 10 4.34 -2.25 -7.39
N LEU A 11 3.76 -2.84 -6.36
CA LEU A 11 2.63 -2.27 -5.68
C LEU A 11 3.07 -1.70 -4.34
N LEU A 12 2.96 -0.39 -4.15
CA LEU A 12 3.22 0.29 -2.90
C LEU A 12 1.92 0.41 -2.11
N LYS A 13 1.87 -0.13 -0.90
CA LYS A 13 0.73 0.07 0.00
C LYS A 13 1.11 1.00 1.14
N ILE A 14 0.35 2.07 1.30
CA ILE A 14 0.53 3.10 2.32
C ILE A 14 -0.67 3.13 3.27
N SER A 15 -0.42 3.23 4.57
CA SER A 15 -1.50 3.50 5.54
C SER A 15 -2.01 4.94 5.36
N GLY A 16 -3.35 5.12 5.35
CA GLY A 16 -3.92 6.47 5.33
C GLY A 16 -3.48 7.31 6.54
N GLU A 17 -3.28 6.68 7.70
CA GLU A 17 -2.78 7.36 8.90
C GLU A 17 -1.39 7.98 8.71
N ALA A 18 -0.54 7.37 7.88
CA ALA A 18 0.75 7.94 7.56
C ALA A 18 0.63 9.27 6.80
N LEU A 19 -0.42 9.45 5.98
CA LEU A 19 -0.67 10.70 5.27
C LEU A 19 -1.22 11.83 6.15
N ALA A 20 -1.65 11.52 7.37
CA ALA A 20 -2.11 12.52 8.32
C ALA A 20 -0.97 13.15 9.15
N GLY A 21 0.23 12.60 9.07
CA GLY A 21 1.38 13.07 9.84
C GLY A 21 1.09 13.08 11.35
N GLU A 22 1.56 14.09 12.02
CA GLU A 22 1.36 14.27 13.48
C GLU A 22 -0.11 14.59 13.87
N GLN A 23 -0.93 15.05 12.90
CA GLN A 23 -2.34 15.42 13.15
C GLN A 23 -3.23 14.18 13.40
N LYS A 24 -2.78 12.97 13.06
CA LYS A 24 -3.49 11.68 13.20
C LYS A 24 -4.80 11.56 12.39
N THR A 25 -5.33 12.65 11.87
CA THR A 25 -6.55 12.71 11.04
C THR A 25 -6.36 13.70 9.91
N GLY A 26 -7.09 13.53 8.81
CA GLY A 26 -7.00 14.40 7.64
C GLY A 26 -5.74 14.14 6.79
N LEU A 27 -5.19 15.18 6.21
CA LEU A 27 -4.07 15.14 5.26
C LEU A 27 -2.97 16.11 5.68
N ASP A 28 -1.74 15.63 5.71
CA ASP A 28 -0.53 16.45 5.83
C ASP A 28 0.15 16.53 4.45
N PHE A 29 0.01 17.67 3.79
CA PHE A 29 0.57 17.87 2.44
C PHE A 29 2.10 17.87 2.41
N GLY A 30 2.77 18.15 3.55
CA GLY A 30 4.21 17.99 3.68
C GLY A 30 4.63 16.52 3.57
N VAL A 31 3.95 15.63 4.31
CA VAL A 31 4.16 14.17 4.25
C VAL A 31 3.81 13.63 2.86
N ILE A 32 2.67 14.04 2.30
CA ILE A 32 2.26 13.63 0.94
C ILE A 32 3.34 14.05 -0.07
N GLY A 33 3.84 15.28 0.04
CA GLY A 33 4.90 15.79 -0.82
C GLY A 33 6.17 14.95 -0.79
N GLN A 34 6.63 14.54 0.40
CA GLN A 34 7.80 13.67 0.58
C GLN A 34 7.59 12.29 -0.04
N VAL A 35 6.41 11.68 0.17
CA VAL A 35 6.07 10.39 -0.45
C VAL A 35 6.05 10.50 -1.99
N CYS A 36 5.47 11.57 -2.54
CA CYS A 36 5.45 11.81 -3.99
C CYS A 36 6.87 11.98 -4.56
N ASP A 37 7.78 12.67 -3.86
CA ASP A 37 9.17 12.84 -4.29
C ASP A 37 9.91 11.50 -4.38
N VAL A 38 9.67 10.62 -3.42
CA VAL A 38 10.27 9.28 -3.43
C VAL A 38 9.68 8.40 -4.53
N ILE A 39 8.36 8.46 -4.76
CA ILE A 39 7.72 7.75 -5.89
C ILE A 39 8.27 8.26 -7.23
N LYS A 40 8.47 9.58 -7.36
CA LYS A 40 9.13 10.17 -8.54
C LYS A 40 10.50 9.57 -8.80
N THR A 41 11.33 9.46 -7.75
CA THR A 41 12.64 8.82 -7.85
C THR A 41 12.53 7.38 -8.37
N CYS A 42 11.54 6.59 -7.88
CA CYS A 42 11.32 5.24 -8.38
C CYS A 42 10.95 5.23 -9.87
N THR A 43 10.07 6.13 -10.32
CA THR A 43 9.69 6.21 -11.74
C THR A 43 10.85 6.67 -12.63
N GLU A 44 11.69 7.58 -12.16
CA GLU A 44 12.93 8.03 -12.85
C GLU A 44 13.97 6.89 -12.97
N LEU A 45 13.97 5.95 -12.04
CA LEU A 45 14.74 4.70 -12.13
C LEU A 45 14.13 3.67 -13.10
N GLY A 46 13.00 3.98 -13.74
CA GLY A 46 12.30 3.10 -14.67
C GLY A 46 11.38 2.08 -14.01
N VAL A 47 11.02 2.27 -12.73
CA VAL A 47 10.11 1.37 -12.01
C VAL A 47 8.67 1.80 -12.23
N GLN A 48 7.81 0.87 -12.57
CA GLN A 48 6.36 1.06 -12.68
C GLN A 48 5.75 0.95 -11.29
N VAL A 49 4.97 1.96 -10.88
CA VAL A 49 4.48 2.07 -9.50
C VAL A 49 2.95 2.13 -9.47
N GLY A 50 2.32 1.06 -8.95
CA GLY A 50 0.95 1.07 -8.49
C GLY A 50 0.88 1.40 -7.01
N VAL A 51 -0.12 2.16 -6.56
CA VAL A 51 -0.24 2.58 -5.15
C VAL A 51 -1.65 2.29 -4.63
N VAL A 52 -1.72 1.64 -3.47
CA VAL A 52 -2.94 1.50 -2.67
C VAL A 52 -2.79 2.28 -1.38
N ILE A 53 -3.77 3.12 -1.06
CA ILE A 53 -3.75 3.96 0.15
C ILE A 53 -4.93 3.61 1.03
N GLY A 54 -4.66 3.34 2.32
CA GLY A 54 -5.72 3.11 3.30
C GLY A 54 -6.53 4.38 3.60
N GLY A 55 -7.75 4.21 4.16
CA GLY A 55 -8.65 5.31 4.52
C GLY A 55 -8.64 5.70 6.00
N GLY A 56 -7.72 5.13 6.80
CA GLY A 56 -7.76 5.20 8.27
C GLY A 56 -7.55 6.59 8.87
N ASN A 57 -7.06 7.57 8.11
CA ASN A 57 -6.96 8.97 8.50
C ASN A 57 -8.31 9.71 8.50
N PHE A 58 -9.31 9.21 7.78
CA PHE A 58 -10.65 9.77 7.73
C PHE A 58 -11.69 8.87 8.39
N TRP A 59 -11.62 7.55 8.15
CA TRP A 59 -12.64 6.62 8.62
C TRP A 59 -12.08 5.22 8.85
N ARG A 60 -12.36 4.67 10.04
CA ARG A 60 -12.10 3.27 10.39
C ARG A 60 -13.42 2.53 10.57
N GLY A 61 -13.88 1.80 9.54
CA GLY A 61 -15.20 1.19 9.46
C GLY A 61 -15.59 0.40 10.71
N VAL A 62 -14.73 -0.51 11.15
CA VAL A 62 -15.01 -1.34 12.34
C VAL A 62 -15.05 -0.50 13.62
N LYS A 63 -14.07 0.36 13.88
CA LYS A 63 -14.01 1.15 15.12
C LYS A 63 -15.06 2.25 15.19
N ASN A 64 -15.28 2.98 14.09
CA ASN A 64 -16.18 4.14 14.08
C ASN A 64 -17.66 3.76 13.92
N GLY A 65 -17.92 2.60 13.25
CA GLY A 65 -19.27 2.14 12.94
C GLY A 65 -19.86 1.14 13.94
N GLU A 66 -19.07 0.64 14.90
CA GLU A 66 -19.47 -0.44 15.80
C GLU A 66 -20.73 -0.09 16.61
N GLY A 67 -21.76 -0.94 16.48
CA GLY A 67 -23.06 -0.77 17.15
C GLY A 67 -23.91 0.42 16.67
N ARG A 68 -23.43 1.22 15.68
CA ARG A 68 -24.12 2.44 15.23
C ARG A 68 -24.59 2.37 13.78
N MET A 69 -23.98 1.52 12.97
CA MET A 69 -24.35 1.34 11.55
C MET A 69 -24.03 -0.08 11.06
N ALA A 70 -24.66 -0.46 9.94
CA ALA A 70 -24.35 -1.73 9.28
C ALA A 70 -22.88 -1.77 8.81
N ARG A 71 -22.21 -2.90 9.01
CA ARG A 71 -20.81 -3.11 8.66
C ARG A 71 -20.50 -2.74 7.20
N SER A 72 -21.29 -3.22 6.24
CA SER A 72 -21.11 -2.89 4.83
C SER A 72 -21.17 -1.37 4.55
N ARG A 73 -22.05 -0.65 5.27
CA ARG A 73 -22.16 0.80 5.14
C ARG A 73 -20.90 1.51 5.68
N ALA A 74 -20.39 1.04 6.82
CA ALA A 74 -19.15 1.55 7.40
C ALA A 74 -17.94 1.28 6.48
N ASP A 75 -17.89 0.12 5.85
CA ASP A 75 -16.83 -0.24 4.89
C ASP A 75 -16.92 0.62 3.61
N HIS A 76 -18.13 0.92 3.09
CA HIS A 76 -18.29 1.86 1.97
C HIS A 76 -17.75 3.26 2.31
N MET A 77 -17.95 3.76 3.54
CA MET A 77 -17.34 5.02 3.97
C MET A 77 -15.82 4.94 3.98
N GLY A 78 -15.25 3.80 4.42
CA GLY A 78 -13.81 3.55 4.32
C GLY A 78 -13.29 3.55 2.88
N MET A 79 -14.06 2.97 1.94
CA MET A 79 -13.72 3.01 0.51
C MET A 79 -13.69 4.45 -0.02
N LEU A 80 -14.68 5.28 0.31
CA LEU A 80 -14.69 6.70 -0.04
C LEU A 80 -13.49 7.45 0.54
N ALA A 81 -13.11 7.15 1.79
CA ALA A 81 -11.94 7.72 2.43
C ALA A 81 -10.63 7.41 1.65
N THR A 82 -10.50 6.20 1.09
CA THR A 82 -9.35 5.86 0.24
C THR A 82 -9.34 6.68 -1.06
N VAL A 83 -10.51 6.95 -1.64
CA VAL A 83 -10.62 7.79 -2.84
C VAL A 83 -10.20 9.22 -2.56
N MET A 84 -10.62 9.80 -1.42
CA MET A 84 -10.17 11.13 -1.01
C MET A 84 -8.64 11.20 -0.92
N ASN A 85 -8.01 10.19 -0.34
CA ASN A 85 -6.55 10.11 -0.28
C ASN A 85 -5.92 10.03 -1.68
N CYS A 86 -6.47 9.21 -2.57
CA CYS A 86 -5.98 9.09 -3.95
C CYS A 86 -6.06 10.44 -4.70
N LEU A 87 -7.16 11.17 -4.55
CA LEU A 87 -7.33 12.47 -5.19
C LEU A 87 -6.32 13.50 -4.68
N ALA A 88 -6.10 13.56 -3.36
CA ALA A 88 -5.11 14.47 -2.79
C ALA A 88 -3.67 14.14 -3.23
N VAL A 89 -3.32 12.85 -3.25
CA VAL A 89 -2.00 12.40 -3.70
C VAL A 89 -1.82 12.64 -5.20
N SER A 90 -2.85 12.41 -6.03
CA SER A 90 -2.77 12.68 -7.47
C SER A 90 -2.55 14.16 -7.78
N ASP A 91 -3.23 15.07 -7.07
CA ASP A 91 -3.05 16.51 -7.25
C ASP A 91 -1.60 16.93 -6.93
N VAL A 92 -1.05 16.47 -5.81
CA VAL A 92 0.36 16.74 -5.45
C VAL A 92 1.32 16.14 -6.48
N MET A 93 1.05 14.94 -7.00
CA MET A 93 1.87 14.33 -8.06
C MET A 93 1.85 15.18 -9.33
N GLU A 94 0.67 15.63 -9.78
CA GLU A 94 0.53 16.48 -10.96
C GLU A 94 1.28 17.80 -10.79
N GLN A 95 1.17 18.45 -9.63
CA GLN A 95 1.93 19.66 -9.30
C GLN A 95 3.46 19.45 -9.36
N LYS A 96 3.94 18.23 -9.07
CA LYS A 96 5.36 17.85 -9.16
C LYS A 96 5.78 17.34 -10.54
N GLY A 97 4.87 17.36 -11.52
CA GLY A 97 5.10 16.88 -12.88
C GLY A 97 5.23 15.36 -12.98
N ILE A 98 4.62 14.61 -12.06
CA ILE A 98 4.57 13.14 -12.08
C ILE A 98 3.31 12.70 -12.82
N PRO A 99 3.40 12.00 -13.96
CA PRO A 99 2.23 11.48 -14.64
C PRO A 99 1.50 10.47 -13.75
N VAL A 100 0.21 10.68 -13.51
CA VAL A 100 -0.58 9.86 -12.60
C VAL A 100 -1.98 9.61 -13.13
N ARG A 101 -2.59 8.48 -12.73
CA ARG A 101 -4.01 8.18 -12.93
C ARG A 101 -4.61 7.61 -11.66
N VAL A 102 -5.81 8.05 -11.35
CA VAL A 102 -6.63 7.49 -10.28
C VAL A 102 -7.62 6.53 -10.88
N GLN A 103 -7.63 5.29 -10.43
CA GLN A 103 -8.62 4.28 -10.79
C GLN A 103 -9.35 3.81 -9.54
N THR A 104 -10.67 3.63 -9.62
CA THR A 104 -11.51 3.22 -8.50
C THR A 104 -12.26 1.93 -8.80
N ALA A 105 -12.29 1.02 -7.81
CA ALA A 105 -13.02 -0.25 -7.91
C ALA A 105 -14.55 -0.07 -7.95
N VAL A 106 -15.04 1.08 -7.49
CA VAL A 106 -16.45 1.50 -7.61
C VAL A 106 -16.51 2.62 -8.66
N GLU A 107 -17.49 2.58 -9.55
CA GLU A 107 -17.62 3.59 -10.61
C GLU A 107 -17.85 4.99 -10.04
N MET A 108 -16.93 5.90 -10.39
CA MET A 108 -16.91 7.31 -9.98
C MET A 108 -16.40 8.19 -11.12
N SER A 109 -16.95 8.02 -12.31
CA SER A 109 -16.46 8.55 -13.59
C SER A 109 -16.26 10.07 -13.62
N THR A 110 -16.87 10.82 -12.68
CA THR A 110 -16.66 12.28 -12.55
C THR A 110 -15.26 12.65 -12.03
N PHE A 111 -14.63 11.81 -11.21
CA PHE A 111 -13.34 12.15 -10.57
C PHE A 111 -12.24 11.11 -10.77
N ALA A 112 -12.56 9.89 -11.22
CA ALA A 112 -11.59 8.80 -11.39
C ALA A 112 -12.04 7.85 -12.49
N GLU A 113 -11.09 7.17 -13.10
CA GLU A 113 -11.38 6.11 -14.04
C GLU A 113 -11.95 4.88 -13.33
N HIS A 114 -12.91 4.19 -13.93
CA HIS A 114 -13.29 2.87 -13.46
C HIS A 114 -12.12 1.90 -13.67
N TYR A 115 -11.76 1.18 -12.63
CA TYR A 115 -10.66 0.22 -12.66
C TYR A 115 -10.93 -0.93 -13.63
N THR A 116 -9.96 -1.17 -14.49
CA THR A 116 -9.76 -2.46 -15.17
C THR A 116 -8.26 -2.75 -15.18
N TRP A 117 -7.89 -4.02 -15.09
CA TRP A 117 -6.47 -4.39 -15.03
C TRP A 117 -5.73 -3.99 -16.32
N GLU A 118 -6.38 -4.10 -17.49
CA GLU A 118 -5.81 -3.72 -18.79
C GLU A 118 -5.44 -2.23 -18.83
N ARG A 119 -6.33 -1.35 -18.34
CA ARG A 119 -6.04 0.09 -18.27
C ARG A 119 -4.94 0.39 -17.27
N ALA A 120 -4.95 -0.29 -16.11
CA ALA A 120 -3.91 -0.10 -15.11
C ALA A 120 -2.54 -0.46 -15.67
N VAL A 121 -2.42 -1.62 -16.34
CA VAL A 121 -1.17 -2.06 -16.98
C VAL A 121 -0.74 -1.09 -18.07
N ALA A 122 -1.67 -0.67 -18.96
CA ALA A 122 -1.37 0.30 -20.01
C ALA A 122 -0.81 1.62 -19.44
N HIS A 123 -1.42 2.16 -18.39
CA HIS A 123 -0.91 3.38 -17.74
C HIS A 123 0.47 3.18 -17.11
N LEU A 124 0.71 2.04 -16.46
CA LEU A 124 2.03 1.73 -15.89
C LEU A 124 3.09 1.61 -16.98
N GLU A 125 2.78 1.00 -18.11
CA GLU A 125 3.68 0.87 -19.27
C GLU A 125 3.95 2.20 -19.97
N GLU A 126 3.00 3.14 -19.91
CA GLU A 126 3.20 4.53 -20.33
C GLU A 126 4.01 5.38 -19.34
N GLY A 127 4.50 4.80 -18.24
CA GLY A 127 5.29 5.49 -17.20
C GLY A 127 4.46 6.34 -16.25
N LYS A 128 3.14 6.13 -16.18
CA LYS A 128 2.26 6.78 -15.22
C LYS A 128 2.23 6.00 -13.91
N VAL A 129 2.13 6.71 -12.78
CA VAL A 129 1.76 6.11 -11.49
C VAL A 129 0.26 5.83 -11.50
N VAL A 130 -0.16 4.67 -11.01
CA VAL A 130 -1.58 4.35 -10.87
C VAL A 130 -1.97 4.28 -9.40
N LEU A 131 -2.92 5.13 -8.98
CA LEU A 131 -3.47 5.15 -7.63
C LEU A 131 -4.79 4.38 -7.62
N PHE A 132 -4.88 3.33 -6.80
CA PHE A 132 -6.06 2.48 -6.69
C PHE A 132 -6.94 2.88 -5.51
N GLY A 133 -8.08 3.49 -5.77
CA GLY A 133 -9.07 3.89 -4.78
C GLY A 133 -10.23 2.89 -4.64
N ALA A 134 -11.03 3.06 -3.60
CA ALA A 134 -12.18 2.23 -3.23
C ALA A 134 -11.83 0.77 -2.88
N GLY A 135 -10.57 0.48 -2.52
CA GLY A 135 -10.16 -0.84 -2.09
C GLY A 135 -10.40 -1.94 -3.13
N SER A 136 -11.01 -3.04 -2.72
CA SER A 136 -11.47 -4.12 -3.60
C SER A 136 -12.82 -3.84 -4.28
N GLY A 137 -13.55 -2.79 -3.86
CA GLY A 137 -14.95 -2.55 -4.22
C GLY A 137 -15.96 -3.37 -3.42
N CYS A 138 -15.50 -4.27 -2.56
CA CYS A 138 -16.34 -5.17 -1.77
C CYS A 138 -16.19 -4.88 -0.27
N PRO A 139 -17.30 -4.77 0.49
CA PRO A 139 -17.27 -4.74 1.96
C PRO A 139 -16.58 -5.98 2.54
N TYR A 140 -16.17 -5.91 3.79
CA TYR A 140 -15.48 -6.95 4.57
C TYR A 140 -14.02 -7.22 4.21
N PHE A 141 -13.52 -6.69 3.09
CA PHE A 141 -12.11 -6.80 2.71
C PHE A 141 -11.31 -5.56 3.17
N SER A 142 -10.10 -5.80 3.61
CA SER A 142 -9.18 -4.73 4.01
C SER A 142 -8.47 -4.10 2.80
N THR A 143 -7.76 -3.00 3.04
CA THR A 143 -6.86 -2.42 2.03
C THR A 143 -5.59 -3.27 1.80
N ASP A 144 -5.21 -4.14 2.75
CA ASP A 144 -4.12 -5.10 2.54
C ASP A 144 -4.55 -6.16 1.51
N THR A 145 -5.77 -6.72 1.66
CA THR A 145 -6.34 -7.64 0.65
C THR A 145 -6.47 -6.96 -0.72
N ALA A 146 -6.93 -5.70 -0.76
CA ALA A 146 -7.02 -4.95 -2.02
C ALA A 146 -5.63 -4.74 -2.66
N ALA A 147 -4.60 -4.46 -1.86
CA ALA A 147 -3.24 -4.30 -2.35
C ALA A 147 -2.71 -5.58 -3.00
N VAL A 148 -2.90 -6.73 -2.36
CA VAL A 148 -2.46 -8.01 -2.92
C VAL A 148 -3.23 -8.34 -4.20
N LEU A 149 -4.55 -8.12 -4.22
CA LEU A 149 -5.37 -8.33 -5.41
C LEU A 149 -4.88 -7.48 -6.59
N ARG A 150 -4.65 -6.17 -6.37
CA ARG A 150 -4.11 -5.28 -7.42
C ARG A 150 -2.72 -5.70 -7.85
N ALA A 151 -1.85 -6.12 -6.91
CA ALA A 151 -0.51 -6.59 -7.23
C ALA A 151 -0.54 -7.81 -8.17
N ALA A 152 -1.40 -8.80 -7.87
CA ALA A 152 -1.58 -9.98 -8.71
C ALA A 152 -2.11 -9.60 -10.10
N GLU A 153 -3.16 -8.77 -10.17
CA GLU A 153 -3.80 -8.37 -11.42
C GLU A 153 -2.86 -7.58 -12.35
N ILE A 154 -2.04 -6.67 -11.80
CA ILE A 154 -1.10 -5.89 -12.62
C ILE A 154 0.24 -6.59 -12.86
N GLY A 155 0.45 -7.79 -12.32
CA GLY A 155 1.71 -8.53 -12.43
C GLY A 155 2.88 -7.79 -11.74
N ALA A 156 2.67 -7.34 -10.49
CA ALA A 156 3.74 -6.69 -9.72
C ALA A 156 4.78 -7.72 -9.27
N ASP A 157 6.07 -7.35 -9.34
CA ASP A 157 7.19 -8.20 -8.89
C ASP A 157 7.25 -8.30 -7.37
N ALA A 158 6.72 -7.29 -6.65
CA ALA A 158 6.67 -7.26 -5.19
C ALA A 158 5.61 -6.27 -4.68
N ILE A 159 5.15 -6.51 -3.44
CA ILE A 159 4.37 -5.55 -2.67
C ILE A 159 5.31 -4.88 -1.66
N LEU A 160 5.37 -3.55 -1.69
CA LEU A 160 6.06 -2.73 -0.72
C LEU A 160 5.05 -2.26 0.33
N LEU A 161 5.10 -2.84 1.52
CA LEU A 161 4.16 -2.60 2.60
C LEU A 161 4.74 -1.61 3.60
N ALA A 162 4.48 -0.32 3.38
CA ALA A 162 4.94 0.77 4.23
C ALA A 162 4.04 0.91 5.47
N LYS A 163 4.59 0.64 6.64
CA LYS A 163 3.89 0.63 7.94
C LYS A 163 4.53 1.60 8.94
N ASN A 164 3.96 1.66 10.15
CA ASN A 164 4.54 2.40 11.28
C ASN A 164 5.62 1.58 12.02
N ILE A 165 5.78 0.30 11.68
CA ILE A 165 6.79 -0.61 12.24
C ILE A 165 7.81 -0.96 11.14
N ASP A 166 9.06 -1.13 11.53
CA ASP A 166 10.19 -1.29 10.61
C ASP A 166 10.42 -2.72 10.10
N GLY A 167 9.50 -3.63 10.37
CA GLY A 167 9.58 -5.02 9.91
C GLY A 167 8.59 -5.94 10.62
N VAL A 168 8.79 -7.24 10.47
CA VAL A 168 8.03 -8.30 11.15
C VAL A 168 8.82 -8.78 12.35
N TYR A 169 8.15 -8.92 13.49
CA TYR A 169 8.74 -9.35 14.75
C TYR A 169 8.12 -10.65 15.25
N SER A 170 8.84 -11.37 16.10
CA SER A 170 8.38 -12.61 16.74
C SER A 170 7.19 -12.41 17.69
N ALA A 171 7.01 -11.17 18.19
CA ALA A 171 5.91 -10.69 19.02
C ALA A 171 5.77 -9.17 18.83
N ASP A 172 4.76 -8.53 19.40
CA ASP A 172 4.64 -7.08 19.39
C ASP A 172 5.76 -6.42 20.20
N PRO A 173 6.72 -5.70 19.58
CA PRO A 173 7.85 -5.09 20.29
C PRO A 173 7.44 -3.98 21.26
N HIS A 174 6.23 -3.43 21.15
CA HIS A 174 5.69 -2.45 22.11
C HIS A 174 5.22 -3.12 23.41
N VAL A 175 4.93 -4.42 23.36
CA VAL A 175 4.44 -5.20 24.50
C VAL A 175 5.53 -6.11 25.05
N ASP A 176 6.31 -6.72 24.15
CA ASP A 176 7.41 -7.64 24.49
C ASP A 176 8.76 -7.08 24.03
N PRO A 177 9.57 -6.53 24.95
CA PRO A 177 10.90 -6.02 24.61
C PRO A 177 11.89 -7.08 24.13
N SER A 178 11.58 -8.39 24.31
CA SER A 178 12.40 -9.49 23.81
C SER A 178 12.07 -9.90 22.37
N ALA A 179 11.07 -9.25 21.74
CA ALA A 179 10.68 -9.52 20.37
C ALA A 179 11.84 -9.31 19.40
N VAL A 180 12.09 -10.33 18.58
CA VAL A 180 13.18 -10.33 17.60
C VAL A 180 12.60 -10.02 16.22
N LYS A 181 13.23 -9.07 15.53
CA LYS A 181 12.90 -8.73 14.13
C LYS A 181 13.44 -9.80 13.18
N TYR A 182 12.64 -10.16 12.20
CA TYR A 182 13.07 -11.03 11.11
C TYR A 182 13.61 -10.19 9.94
N ASP A 183 14.74 -10.59 9.36
CA ASP A 183 15.22 -10.02 8.09
C ASP A 183 14.44 -10.66 6.92
N ALA A 184 14.16 -11.96 7.01
CA ALA A 184 13.34 -12.71 6.07
C ALA A 184 12.52 -13.75 6.83
N ILE A 185 11.32 -14.06 6.32
CA ILE A 185 10.42 -15.06 6.90
C ILE A 185 9.53 -15.63 5.80
N THR A 186 9.09 -16.89 5.93
CA THR A 186 8.15 -17.47 4.98
C THR A 186 6.69 -17.17 5.33
N TYR A 187 5.79 -17.25 4.34
CA TYR A 187 4.35 -17.13 4.59
C TYR A 187 3.84 -18.23 5.54
N ASP A 188 4.36 -19.45 5.40
CA ASP A 188 4.00 -20.56 6.30
C ASP A 188 4.36 -20.25 7.75
N GLU A 189 5.54 -19.68 7.99
CA GLU A 189 5.95 -19.27 9.34
C GLU A 189 5.10 -18.09 9.87
N VAL A 190 4.76 -17.12 9.01
CA VAL A 190 3.85 -16.01 9.37
C VAL A 190 2.50 -16.55 9.82
N LEU A 191 1.92 -17.50 9.07
CA LEU A 191 0.64 -18.11 9.38
C LEU A 191 0.72 -18.99 10.64
N ALA A 192 1.74 -19.86 10.73
CA ALA A 192 1.92 -20.77 11.86
C ALA A 192 2.16 -20.05 13.19
N LYS A 193 2.87 -18.92 13.14
CA LYS A 193 3.18 -18.09 14.32
C LYS A 193 2.15 -16.97 14.57
N HIS A 194 1.10 -16.86 13.74
CA HIS A 194 0.07 -15.81 13.81
C HIS A 194 0.64 -14.38 13.82
N LEU A 195 1.67 -14.11 13.03
CA LEU A 195 2.33 -12.80 13.01
C LEU A 195 1.50 -11.77 12.25
N ALA A 196 1.45 -10.54 12.79
CA ALA A 196 0.63 -9.45 12.26
C ALA A 196 1.30 -8.71 11.08
N VAL A 197 1.53 -9.39 9.97
CA VAL A 197 2.05 -8.77 8.73
C VAL A 197 0.94 -8.06 7.97
N MET A 198 -0.06 -8.81 7.58
CA MET A 198 -1.30 -8.40 6.89
C MET A 198 -2.46 -9.18 7.50
N ASP A 199 -3.70 -8.91 7.05
CA ASP A 199 -4.79 -9.81 7.39
C ASP A 199 -4.63 -11.19 6.72
N LEU A 200 -5.33 -12.19 7.26
CA LEU A 200 -5.20 -13.58 6.82
C LEU A 200 -5.53 -13.77 5.32
N THR A 201 -6.54 -13.07 4.82
CA THR A 201 -6.96 -13.15 3.41
C THR A 201 -5.86 -12.61 2.50
N ALA A 202 -5.28 -11.46 2.86
CA ALA A 202 -4.16 -10.86 2.12
C ALA A 202 -2.93 -11.77 2.13
N THR A 203 -2.59 -12.35 3.30
CA THR A 203 -1.45 -13.23 3.46
C THR A 203 -1.59 -14.49 2.61
N SER A 204 -2.76 -15.15 2.65
CA SER A 204 -3.03 -16.35 1.84
C SER A 204 -2.99 -16.04 0.34
N LEU A 205 -3.59 -14.93 -0.08
CA LEU A 205 -3.62 -14.54 -1.48
C LEU A 205 -2.21 -14.23 -2.01
N ALA A 206 -1.36 -13.56 -1.24
CA ALA A 206 0.02 -13.27 -1.62
C ALA A 206 0.85 -14.57 -1.72
N MET A 207 0.69 -15.47 -0.76
CA MET A 207 1.34 -16.80 -0.75
C MET A 207 0.94 -17.64 -1.97
N GLU A 208 -0.35 -17.73 -2.29
CA GLU A 208 -0.86 -18.50 -3.44
C GLU A 208 -0.33 -18.00 -4.78
N ASN A 209 -0.10 -16.69 -4.90
CA ASN A 209 0.39 -16.04 -6.12
C ASN A 209 1.90 -15.80 -6.13
N ASP A 210 2.66 -16.35 -5.17
CA ASP A 210 4.11 -16.22 -5.06
C ASP A 210 4.62 -14.77 -5.09
N ILE A 211 3.84 -13.80 -4.56
CA ILE A 211 4.19 -12.37 -4.57
C ILE A 211 4.99 -12.03 -3.31
N PRO A 212 6.25 -11.63 -3.41
CA PRO A 212 7.04 -11.18 -2.26
C PRO A 212 6.45 -9.93 -1.62
N VAL A 213 6.47 -9.86 -0.28
CA VAL A 213 6.10 -8.66 0.47
C VAL A 213 7.30 -8.14 1.24
N VAL A 214 7.62 -6.86 1.04
CA VAL A 214 8.67 -6.17 1.80
C VAL A 214 8.01 -5.24 2.80
N VAL A 215 8.18 -5.52 4.09
CA VAL A 215 7.59 -4.76 5.20
C VAL A 215 8.64 -3.82 5.80
N PHE A 216 8.37 -2.52 5.82
CA PHE A 216 9.31 -1.53 6.36
C PHE A 216 8.61 -0.30 6.93
N ALA A 217 9.35 0.51 7.70
CA ALA A 217 8.84 1.76 8.26
C ALA A 217 8.76 2.88 7.21
N LEU A 218 7.61 3.56 7.14
CA LEU A 218 7.41 4.77 6.32
C LEU A 218 7.98 6.04 7.00
N ALA A 219 8.38 5.97 8.25
CA ALA A 219 8.99 7.10 8.98
C ALA A 219 10.19 7.72 8.22
N ASP A 220 10.92 6.90 7.47
CA ASP A 220 11.86 7.36 6.44
C ASP A 220 11.32 6.96 5.05
N PRO A 221 10.71 7.89 4.29
CA PRO A 221 10.18 7.59 2.96
C PRO A 221 11.23 7.06 1.97
N GLN A 222 12.52 7.35 2.18
CA GLN A 222 13.62 6.83 1.35
C GLN A 222 13.72 5.30 1.39
N ASN A 223 13.14 4.66 2.40
CA ASN A 223 13.06 3.20 2.47
C ASN A 223 12.30 2.60 1.27
N ILE A 224 11.42 3.35 0.61
CA ILE A 224 10.75 2.91 -0.62
C ILE A 224 11.79 2.72 -1.75
N VAL A 225 12.68 3.69 -1.95
CA VAL A 225 13.75 3.58 -2.97
C VAL A 225 14.72 2.46 -2.60
N ARG A 226 15.14 2.38 -1.34
CA ARG A 226 16.04 1.31 -0.86
C ARG A 226 15.43 -0.08 -1.10
N ALA A 227 14.13 -0.26 -0.78
CA ALA A 227 13.42 -1.51 -1.03
C ALA A 227 13.38 -1.85 -2.53
N VAL A 228 13.09 -0.86 -3.39
CA VAL A 228 13.11 -1.02 -4.86
C VAL A 228 14.50 -1.43 -5.35
N MET A 229 15.55 -0.89 -4.78
CA MET A 229 16.95 -1.25 -5.10
C MET A 229 17.36 -2.62 -4.54
N GLY A 230 16.52 -3.24 -3.69
CA GLY A 230 16.81 -4.53 -3.06
C GLY A 230 17.74 -4.45 -1.88
N GLU A 231 17.88 -3.26 -1.28
CA GLU A 231 18.62 -3.08 -0.03
C GLU A 231 17.86 -3.71 1.15
N PRO A 232 18.56 -4.14 2.19
CA PRO A 232 17.93 -4.76 3.36
C PRO A 232 17.22 -3.72 4.23
N VAL A 233 15.99 -3.36 3.85
CA VAL A 233 15.13 -2.44 4.59
C VAL A 233 13.92 -3.19 5.17
N GLY A 234 13.96 -3.55 6.42
CA GLY A 234 12.84 -4.23 7.05
C GLY A 234 12.83 -5.74 6.89
N THR A 235 11.68 -6.36 6.66
CA THR A 235 11.50 -7.81 6.54
C THR A 235 10.98 -8.19 5.16
N VAL A 236 11.58 -9.21 4.54
CA VAL A 236 11.08 -9.81 3.29
C VAL A 236 10.27 -11.06 3.62
N VAL A 237 9.01 -11.10 3.18
CA VAL A 237 8.12 -12.27 3.32
C VAL A 237 7.98 -12.92 1.96
N THR A 238 8.28 -14.22 1.89
CA THR A 238 8.21 -15.01 0.64
C THR A 238 7.59 -16.39 0.91
N LYS A 239 7.46 -17.19 -0.11
CA LYS A 239 7.11 -18.62 0.01
C LYS A 239 8.25 -19.43 0.59
#